data_f77cfbd0efb330113464fac8a0654af8
#
_entry.id   f77cfbd0efb330113464fac8a0654af8
#
_cell.length_a   1.000
_cell.length_b   1.000
_cell.length_c   1.000
_cell.angle_alpha   90.00
_cell.angle_beta   90.00
_cell.angle_gamma   90.00
#
_symmetry.space_group_name_H-M   'P 1'
#
loop_
_entity.id
_entity.type
_entity.pdbx_description
1 polymer ?
#
loop_
_entity_poly.entity_id
_entity_poly.type
_entity_poly.pdbx_seq_one_letter_code
_entity_poly.pdbx_strand_id
1 'polypeptide(L)'
;MRFLLISDTHGQLGFINEIVNIAQADAVIHAGDFGFYDESSYERLSERELRLHITHSDLTIEDKERIQALPQSARIAATRQECPLSEFPLYLSGEESFDVPVYAVWGNHEDKEIVEKIFHGDIQVKNLHVLHHRVAYRVGPVLIYGIGGNFLKGSRLLQRPIAGGAGKIWSTLRQYSDLIETIEKEPDNLGVHICVSHVSPGKEPFVELVAARTRADFTVSGHMGAPTCMIWNPFAISSVEEAMRRLQHGLEQARKESLGDSRSNSEWADEVFSFIGRIPKDMVHIGRGKKAPRWYREMTHINLPDAPAGYAVMDVEGTSTAIQTSTSPLTA
;
A
#
# COMPACT_ATOMS: atom_id res chain seq x y z
N MET A 1 14.31 -1.09 17.39
CA MET A 1 13.96 -0.19 16.30
C MET A 1 12.45 -0.06 16.28
N ARG A 2 11.96 1.18 16.23
CA ARG A 2 10.53 1.50 16.33
C ARG A 2 10.02 2.10 15.04
N PHE A 3 9.02 1.47 14.45
CA PHE A 3 8.34 1.93 13.23
C PHE A 3 6.98 2.52 13.56
N LEU A 4 6.70 3.70 13.01
CA LEU A 4 5.34 4.21 12.90
C LEU A 4 4.70 3.62 11.64
N LEU A 5 3.52 3.01 11.78
CA LEU A 5 2.74 2.46 10.68
C LEU A 5 1.51 3.32 10.46
N ILE A 6 1.39 3.93 9.28
CA ILE A 6 0.29 4.83 8.89
C ILE A 6 -0.14 4.56 7.44
N SER A 7 -1.32 5.06 7.06
CA SER A 7 -1.86 4.96 5.71
C SER A 7 -2.80 6.10 5.40
N ASP A 8 -3.08 6.33 4.11
CA ASP A 8 -4.19 7.16 3.66
C ASP A 8 -4.11 8.59 4.24
N THR A 9 -2.95 9.25 4.07
CA THR A 9 -2.74 10.66 4.47
C THR A 9 -3.39 11.64 3.50
N HIS A 10 -3.68 11.19 2.27
CA HIS A 10 -4.30 12.00 1.23
C HIS A 10 -3.65 13.38 1.04
N GLY A 11 -2.31 13.42 1.15
CA GLY A 11 -1.52 14.63 0.95
C GLY A 11 -1.33 15.53 2.17
N GLN A 12 -1.92 15.20 3.31
CA GLN A 12 -1.65 15.87 4.57
C GLN A 12 -0.37 15.25 5.20
N LEU A 13 0.80 15.74 4.80
CA LEU A 13 2.07 15.14 5.16
C LEU A 13 2.71 15.75 6.41
N GLY A 14 2.34 16.98 6.75
CA GLY A 14 2.91 17.72 7.89
C GLY A 14 2.75 17.00 9.22
N PHE A 15 1.62 16.34 9.43
CA PHE A 15 1.39 15.63 10.67
C PHE A 15 2.23 14.33 10.83
N ILE A 16 2.88 13.84 9.77
CA ILE A 16 3.76 12.65 9.87
C ILE A 16 4.87 12.90 10.91
N ASN A 17 5.53 14.06 10.85
CA ASN A 17 6.57 14.42 11.82
C ASN A 17 6.00 14.59 13.23
N GLU A 18 4.79 15.10 13.37
CA GLU A 18 4.12 15.21 14.68
C GLU A 18 3.89 13.84 15.32
N ILE A 19 3.35 12.88 14.54
CA ILE A 19 3.13 11.52 15.05
C ILE A 19 4.47 10.82 15.32
N VAL A 20 5.48 11.00 14.46
CA VAL A 20 6.83 10.46 14.68
C VAL A 20 7.37 10.89 16.04
N ASN A 21 7.20 12.18 16.37
CA ASN A 21 7.64 12.72 17.65
C ASN A 21 6.82 12.15 18.85
N ILE A 22 5.50 12.02 18.72
CA ILE A 22 4.64 11.42 19.73
C ILE A 22 4.98 9.94 19.95
N ALA A 23 5.12 9.19 18.86
CA ALA A 23 5.43 7.77 18.88
C ALA A 23 6.90 7.47 19.22
N GLN A 24 7.78 8.46 19.16
CA GLN A 24 9.24 8.31 19.25
C GLN A 24 9.75 7.26 18.23
N ALA A 25 9.29 7.37 16.99
CA ALA A 25 9.59 6.41 15.95
C ALA A 25 10.95 6.70 15.29
N ASP A 26 11.68 5.64 14.96
CA ASP A 26 12.95 5.70 14.22
C ASP A 26 12.73 5.77 12.70
N ALA A 27 11.57 5.28 12.22
CA ALA A 27 11.20 5.28 10.81
C ALA A 27 9.67 5.15 10.65
N VAL A 28 9.17 5.46 9.45
CA VAL A 28 7.74 5.36 9.09
C VAL A 28 7.56 4.32 7.98
N ILE A 29 6.51 3.52 8.08
CA ILE A 29 5.98 2.68 6.99
C ILE A 29 4.60 3.24 6.62
N HIS A 30 4.43 3.65 5.36
CA HIS A 30 3.20 4.26 4.85
C HIS A 30 2.56 3.38 3.79
N ALA A 31 1.31 2.97 4.01
CA ALA A 31 0.62 1.97 3.19
C ALA A 31 -0.24 2.55 2.04
N GLY A 32 0.13 3.71 1.52
CA GLY A 32 -0.46 4.29 0.29
C GLY A 32 -1.52 5.37 0.53
N ASP A 33 -2.02 5.94 -0.57
CA ASP A 33 -2.74 7.21 -0.61
C ASP A 33 -1.97 8.29 0.14
N PHE A 34 -0.68 8.39 -0.24
CA PHE A 34 0.29 9.31 0.33
C PHE A 34 0.01 10.75 -0.07
N GLY A 35 -0.43 10.94 -1.31
CA GLY A 35 -0.66 12.26 -1.88
C GLY A 35 0.45 12.68 -2.84
N PHE A 36 0.92 11.79 -3.68
CA PHE A 36 1.89 12.10 -4.73
C PHE A 36 1.28 12.96 -5.83
N TYR A 37 1.10 14.26 -5.53
CA TYR A 37 0.58 15.29 -6.42
C TYR A 37 1.53 16.47 -6.48
N ASP A 38 1.56 17.16 -7.63
CA ASP A 38 2.17 18.49 -7.79
C ASP A 38 1.16 19.49 -8.36
N GLU A 39 1.60 20.72 -8.59
CA GLU A 39 0.75 21.78 -9.14
C GLU A 39 0.16 21.44 -10.52
N SER A 40 0.84 20.63 -11.32
CA SER A 40 0.34 20.21 -12.63
C SER A 40 -0.69 19.08 -12.57
N SER A 41 -0.82 18.43 -11.42
CA SER A 41 -1.76 17.32 -11.21
C SER A 41 -3.22 17.73 -11.37
N TYR A 42 -3.56 18.99 -11.07
CA TYR A 42 -4.93 19.51 -11.28
C TYR A 42 -5.46 19.39 -12.72
N GLU A 43 -4.56 19.40 -13.70
CA GLU A 43 -4.91 19.28 -15.12
C GLU A 43 -5.14 17.82 -15.53
N ARG A 44 -4.61 16.87 -14.78
CA ARG A 44 -4.65 15.44 -15.06
C ARG A 44 -5.74 14.69 -14.29
N LEU A 45 -6.22 15.26 -13.20
CA LEU A 45 -7.29 14.65 -12.39
C LEU A 45 -8.62 14.65 -13.15
N SER A 46 -9.38 13.57 -13.00
CA SER A 46 -10.78 13.58 -13.42
C SER A 46 -11.61 14.47 -12.51
N GLU A 47 -12.73 14.98 -13.03
CA GLU A 47 -13.68 15.74 -12.23
C GLU A 47 -14.16 14.96 -10.99
N ARG A 48 -14.34 13.64 -11.15
CA ARG A 48 -14.73 12.76 -10.05
C ARG A 48 -13.67 12.72 -8.93
N GLU A 49 -12.39 12.60 -9.29
CA GLU A 49 -11.31 12.54 -8.30
C GLU A 49 -11.13 13.88 -7.58
N LEU A 50 -11.25 15.00 -8.31
CA LEU A 50 -11.23 16.32 -7.70
C LEU A 50 -12.39 16.51 -6.71
N ARG A 51 -13.62 16.08 -7.07
CA ARG A 51 -14.77 16.11 -6.17
C ARG A 51 -14.59 15.22 -4.95
N LEU A 52 -13.99 14.06 -5.14
CA LEU A 52 -13.70 13.13 -4.04
C LEU A 52 -12.68 13.74 -3.07
N HIS A 53 -11.64 14.39 -3.58
CA HIS A 53 -10.67 15.11 -2.76
C HIS A 53 -11.34 16.20 -1.90
N ILE A 54 -12.20 17.05 -2.50
CA ILE A 54 -12.95 18.07 -1.77
C ILE A 54 -13.84 17.43 -0.68
N THR A 55 -14.47 16.30 -0.99
CA THR A 55 -15.32 15.58 -0.02
C THR A 55 -14.54 15.11 1.20
N HIS A 56 -13.31 14.64 1.01
CA HIS A 56 -12.45 14.13 2.08
C HIS A 56 -11.57 15.20 2.74
N SER A 57 -11.59 16.44 2.28
CA SER A 57 -10.86 17.56 2.91
C SER A 57 -11.44 17.91 4.28
N ASP A 58 -10.70 18.72 5.05
CA ASP A 58 -11.10 19.19 6.39
C ASP A 58 -12.01 20.42 6.34
N LEU A 59 -12.45 20.85 5.15
CA LEU A 59 -13.37 21.97 4.99
C LEU A 59 -14.73 21.70 5.65
N THR A 60 -15.43 22.77 6.01
CA THR A 60 -16.82 22.69 6.49
C THR A 60 -17.75 22.09 5.43
N ILE A 61 -18.88 21.55 5.84
CA ILE A 61 -19.89 21.00 4.89
C ILE A 61 -20.32 22.08 3.90
N GLU A 62 -20.57 23.30 4.39
CA GLU A 62 -20.98 24.45 3.58
C GLU A 62 -19.92 24.82 2.52
N ASP A 63 -18.63 24.81 2.89
CA ASP A 63 -17.54 25.11 1.96
C ASP A 63 -17.38 24.00 0.91
N LYS A 64 -17.47 22.74 1.32
CA LYS A 64 -17.46 21.59 0.38
C LYS A 64 -18.59 21.71 -0.65
N GLU A 65 -19.81 21.97 -0.22
CA GLU A 65 -20.96 22.15 -1.10
C GLU A 65 -20.78 23.36 -2.04
N ARG A 66 -20.29 24.48 -1.51
CA ARG A 66 -20.00 25.70 -2.28
C ARG A 66 -18.97 25.41 -3.38
N ILE A 67 -17.83 24.81 -3.05
CA ILE A 67 -16.77 24.51 -4.02
C ILE A 67 -17.24 23.49 -5.05
N GLN A 68 -17.96 22.44 -4.62
CA GLN A 68 -18.48 21.43 -5.53
C GLN A 68 -19.52 21.95 -6.52
N ALA A 69 -20.25 23.00 -6.17
CA ALA A 69 -21.23 23.66 -7.06
C ALA A 69 -20.56 24.52 -8.15
N LEU A 70 -19.29 24.88 -8.03
CA LEU A 70 -18.58 25.72 -9.00
C LEU A 70 -18.37 25.01 -10.35
N PRO A 71 -18.32 25.75 -11.46
CA PRO A 71 -17.79 25.24 -12.73
C PRO A 71 -16.37 24.70 -12.56
N GLN A 72 -15.97 23.74 -13.41
CA GLN A 72 -14.70 23.00 -13.26
C GLN A 72 -13.48 23.91 -13.07
N SER A 73 -13.30 24.94 -13.88
CA SER A 73 -12.14 25.84 -13.76
C SER A 73 -12.13 26.63 -12.45
N ALA A 74 -13.30 27.12 -12.02
CA ALA A 74 -13.43 27.82 -10.76
C ALA A 74 -13.27 26.87 -9.55
N ARG A 75 -13.75 25.63 -9.69
CA ARG A 75 -13.54 24.58 -8.68
C ARG A 75 -12.07 24.26 -8.50
N ILE A 76 -11.30 24.09 -9.58
CA ILE A 76 -9.84 23.88 -9.51
C ILE A 76 -9.17 25.05 -8.78
N ALA A 77 -9.51 26.28 -9.14
CA ALA A 77 -8.94 27.46 -8.49
C ALA A 77 -9.27 27.53 -6.98
N ALA A 78 -10.52 27.25 -6.61
CA ALA A 78 -10.93 27.20 -5.20
C ALA A 78 -10.23 26.05 -4.45
N THR A 79 -10.13 24.85 -5.07
CA THR A 79 -9.44 23.72 -4.45
C THR A 79 -7.97 24.03 -4.20
N ARG A 80 -7.28 24.66 -5.16
CA ARG A 80 -5.87 25.08 -4.97
C ARG A 80 -5.69 26.01 -3.78
N GLN A 81 -6.64 26.87 -3.52
CA GLN A 81 -6.54 27.89 -2.49
C GLN A 81 -7.01 27.40 -1.11
N GLU A 82 -8.07 26.60 -1.06
CA GLU A 82 -8.78 26.29 0.17
C GLU A 82 -8.53 24.85 0.69
N CYS A 83 -8.26 23.92 -0.22
CA CYS A 83 -7.93 22.52 0.12
C CYS A 83 -6.99 21.93 -0.95
N PRO A 84 -5.71 22.30 -0.98
CA PRO A 84 -4.77 21.84 -1.98
C PRO A 84 -4.68 20.31 -2.01
N LEU A 85 -4.39 19.75 -3.19
CA LEU A 85 -4.34 18.28 -3.40
C LEU A 85 -3.35 17.58 -2.47
N SER A 86 -2.25 18.27 -2.13
CA SER A 86 -1.20 17.70 -1.31
C SER A 86 -0.21 18.77 -0.86
N GLU A 87 0.44 18.53 0.27
CA GLU A 87 1.62 19.24 0.74
C GLU A 87 2.91 18.73 0.07
N PHE A 88 2.85 17.68 -0.75
CA PHE A 88 4.02 17.09 -1.41
C PHE A 88 4.90 18.09 -2.17
N PRO A 89 4.36 19.15 -2.84
CA PRO A 89 5.18 20.22 -3.42
C PRO A 89 6.15 20.90 -2.45
N LEU A 90 5.81 21.03 -1.16
CA LEU A 90 6.70 21.60 -0.14
C LEU A 90 7.91 20.69 0.14
N TYR A 91 7.70 19.38 0.08
CA TYR A 91 8.79 18.39 0.21
C TYR A 91 9.64 18.29 -1.06
N LEU A 92 9.04 18.52 -2.24
CA LEU A 92 9.77 18.60 -3.50
C LEU A 92 10.69 19.85 -3.58
N SER A 93 10.23 20.98 -3.07
CA SER A 93 11.01 22.22 -3.02
C SER A 93 12.08 22.19 -1.92
N GLY A 94 11.94 21.32 -0.92
CA GLY A 94 12.79 21.28 0.26
C GLY A 94 12.42 22.31 1.33
N GLU A 95 11.27 22.97 1.21
CA GLU A 95 10.71 23.83 2.26
C GLU A 95 10.34 22.99 3.48
N GLU A 96 9.83 21.76 3.25
CA GLU A 96 9.55 20.78 4.28
C GLU A 96 10.42 19.53 4.09
N SER A 97 10.61 18.75 5.15
CA SER A 97 11.33 17.47 5.10
C SER A 97 10.83 16.51 6.17
N PHE A 98 10.95 15.21 5.91
CA PHE A 98 10.69 14.20 6.93
C PHE A 98 11.86 14.12 7.92
N ASP A 99 11.55 14.07 9.21
CA ASP A 99 12.54 13.99 10.30
C ASP A 99 13.25 12.63 10.32
N VAL A 100 12.53 11.56 9.97
CA VAL A 100 13.02 10.18 9.92
C VAL A 100 12.76 9.57 8.54
N PRO A 101 13.42 8.44 8.19
CA PRO A 101 13.13 7.74 6.94
C PRO A 101 11.67 7.29 6.84
N VAL A 102 11.02 7.57 5.71
CA VAL A 102 9.65 7.18 5.36
C VAL A 102 9.70 6.18 4.21
N TYR A 103 9.20 4.97 4.43
CA TYR A 103 9.08 3.90 3.44
C TYR A 103 7.63 3.80 2.99
N ALA A 104 7.30 4.30 1.80
CA ALA A 104 5.93 4.44 1.34
C ALA A 104 5.65 3.66 0.05
N VAL A 105 4.51 3.00 -0.04
CA VAL A 105 3.92 2.63 -1.33
C VAL A 105 3.01 3.78 -1.78
N TRP A 106 2.74 3.87 -3.09
CA TRP A 106 1.64 4.72 -3.56
C TRP A 106 0.29 4.03 -3.37
N GLY A 107 -0.76 4.80 -3.22
CA GLY A 107 -2.13 4.31 -3.13
C GLY A 107 -2.83 4.24 -4.49
N ASN A 108 -4.16 4.24 -4.45
CA ASN A 108 -4.97 4.27 -5.65
C ASN A 108 -5.42 5.68 -6.05
N HIS A 109 -5.34 6.65 -5.15
CA HIS A 109 -5.65 8.06 -5.39
C HIS A 109 -4.34 8.86 -5.49
N GLU A 110 -3.65 8.75 -6.64
CA GLU A 110 -2.36 9.39 -6.88
C GLU A 110 -2.26 9.87 -8.33
N ASP A 111 -1.38 10.84 -8.58
CA ASP A 111 -1.02 11.21 -9.94
C ASP A 111 0.00 10.24 -10.51
N LYS A 112 -0.43 9.52 -11.55
CA LYS A 112 0.41 8.54 -12.25
C LYS A 112 1.73 9.12 -12.75
N GLU A 113 1.72 10.33 -13.30
CA GLU A 113 2.95 10.95 -13.86
C GLU A 113 3.96 11.26 -12.76
N ILE A 114 3.50 11.68 -11.58
CA ILE A 114 4.37 11.91 -10.43
C ILE A 114 4.97 10.60 -9.95
N VAL A 115 4.14 9.57 -9.82
CA VAL A 115 4.60 8.22 -9.43
C VAL A 115 5.58 7.65 -10.46
N GLU A 116 5.37 7.84 -11.76
CA GLU A 116 6.31 7.41 -12.80
C GLU A 116 7.66 8.15 -12.67
N LYS A 117 7.66 9.45 -12.43
CA LYS A 117 8.90 10.23 -12.19
C LYS A 117 9.66 9.74 -10.95
N ILE A 118 8.94 9.44 -9.86
CA ILE A 118 9.54 8.87 -8.65
C ILE A 118 10.14 7.49 -8.97
N PHE A 119 9.39 6.62 -9.65
CA PHE A 119 9.83 5.27 -10.03
C PHE A 119 11.09 5.28 -10.91
N HIS A 120 11.21 6.27 -11.81
CA HIS A 120 12.39 6.43 -12.66
C HIS A 120 13.56 7.16 -11.97
N GLY A 121 13.35 7.69 -10.77
CA GLY A 121 14.37 8.44 -10.02
C GLY A 121 14.53 9.90 -10.43
N ASP A 122 13.60 10.42 -11.26
CA ASP A 122 13.58 11.83 -11.69
C ASP A 122 13.15 12.76 -10.55
N ILE A 123 12.43 12.24 -9.56
CA ILE A 123 12.03 12.92 -8.33
C ILE A 123 12.66 12.19 -7.14
N GLN A 124 13.32 12.95 -6.28
CA GLN A 124 13.87 12.47 -5.02
C GLN A 124 13.54 13.47 -3.91
N VAL A 125 13.03 12.96 -2.80
CA VAL A 125 12.74 13.75 -1.58
C VAL A 125 13.57 13.20 -0.44
N LYS A 126 14.15 14.09 0.36
CA LYS A 126 14.97 13.71 1.52
C LYS A 126 14.16 12.83 2.47
N ASN A 127 14.76 11.73 2.91
CA ASN A 127 14.16 10.73 3.81
C ASN A 127 12.91 10.02 3.26
N LEU A 128 12.54 10.17 1.99
CA LEU A 128 11.45 9.41 1.37
C LEU A 128 12.00 8.28 0.50
N HIS A 129 11.60 7.08 0.80
CA HIS A 129 11.95 5.83 0.10
C HIS A 129 10.68 5.19 -0.44
N VAL A 130 10.43 5.32 -1.73
CA VAL A 130 9.21 4.75 -2.32
C VAL A 130 9.41 3.29 -2.66
N LEU A 131 8.57 2.43 -2.07
CA LEU A 131 8.56 0.99 -2.26
C LEU A 131 7.87 0.65 -3.58
N HIS A 132 8.49 -0.22 -4.36
CA HIS A 132 7.93 -0.72 -5.60
C HIS A 132 8.45 -2.12 -5.94
N HIS A 133 7.89 -2.73 -6.97
CA HIS A 133 8.15 -4.11 -7.36
C HIS A 133 9.63 -4.51 -7.66
N ARG A 134 10.56 -3.53 -7.72
CA ARG A 134 11.98 -3.78 -8.04
C ARG A 134 12.92 -3.40 -6.91
N VAL A 135 12.40 -3.06 -5.74
CA VAL A 135 13.24 -2.61 -4.62
C VAL A 135 12.77 -3.20 -3.31
N ALA A 136 13.74 -3.50 -2.45
CA ALA A 136 13.55 -3.82 -1.04
C ALA A 136 14.58 -3.04 -0.22
N TYR A 137 14.19 -2.56 0.94
CA TYR A 137 15.05 -1.80 1.83
C TYR A 137 15.36 -2.58 3.10
N ARG A 138 16.63 -2.61 3.47
CA ARG A 138 17.09 -3.19 4.73
C ARG A 138 17.24 -2.10 5.77
N VAL A 139 16.51 -2.24 6.86
CA VAL A 139 16.47 -1.26 7.94
C VAL A 139 16.73 -1.99 9.26
N GLY A 140 17.99 -2.06 9.66
CA GLY A 140 18.40 -2.91 10.77
C GLY A 140 18.07 -4.39 10.53
N PRO A 141 17.30 -5.05 11.43
CA PRO A 141 16.90 -6.45 11.26
C PRO A 141 15.68 -6.65 10.36
N VAL A 142 15.18 -5.60 9.70
CA VAL A 142 13.93 -5.63 8.94
C VAL A 142 14.20 -5.50 7.44
N LEU A 143 13.53 -6.32 6.63
CA LEU A 143 13.44 -6.16 5.19
C LEU A 143 12.05 -5.62 4.84
N ILE A 144 12.01 -4.40 4.28
CA ILE A 144 10.77 -3.70 3.90
C ILE A 144 10.68 -3.67 2.38
N TYR A 145 9.57 -4.13 1.85
CA TYR A 145 9.26 -4.12 0.42
C TYR A 145 7.76 -3.97 0.20
N GLY A 146 7.33 -3.67 -1.02
CA GLY A 146 5.91 -3.48 -1.20
C GLY A 146 5.48 -3.17 -2.62
N ILE A 147 4.17 -3.04 -2.76
CA ILE A 147 3.50 -2.75 -4.02
C ILE A 147 2.32 -1.79 -3.78
N GLY A 148 2.31 -0.71 -4.53
CA GLY A 148 1.23 0.29 -4.46
C GLY A 148 0.15 0.08 -5.51
N GLY A 149 -0.91 0.90 -5.40
CA GLY A 149 -2.05 0.90 -6.28
C GLY A 149 -3.17 -0.05 -5.89
N ASN A 150 -4.34 0.11 -6.52
CA ASN A 150 -5.47 -0.79 -6.31
C ASN A 150 -5.25 -2.13 -7.02
N PHE A 151 -5.84 -3.20 -6.52
CA PHE A 151 -5.93 -4.48 -7.23
C PHE A 151 -7.22 -4.54 -8.04
N LEU A 152 -7.07 -4.56 -9.35
CA LEU A 152 -8.21 -4.63 -10.27
C LEU A 152 -8.04 -5.82 -11.21
N LYS A 153 -8.99 -6.75 -11.15
CA LYS A 153 -9.08 -7.89 -12.07
C LYS A 153 -9.44 -7.43 -13.50
N GLY A 154 -9.39 -8.32 -14.43
CA GLY A 154 -9.68 -8.03 -15.83
C GLY A 154 -8.48 -7.49 -16.60
N SER A 155 -8.72 -6.88 -17.77
CA SER A 155 -7.68 -6.40 -18.67
C SER A 155 -6.72 -5.37 -18.06
N ARG A 156 -7.13 -4.69 -16.97
CA ARG A 156 -6.29 -3.73 -16.25
C ARG A 156 -5.10 -4.41 -15.57
N LEU A 157 -5.29 -5.63 -15.05
CA LEU A 157 -4.22 -6.41 -14.44
C LEU A 157 -3.10 -6.74 -15.42
N LEU A 158 -3.41 -6.87 -16.72
CA LEU A 158 -2.46 -7.20 -17.78
C LEU A 158 -1.76 -5.99 -18.40
N GLN A 159 -2.01 -4.79 -17.93
CA GLN A 159 -1.35 -3.58 -18.42
C GLN A 159 0.12 -3.51 -18.01
N ARG A 160 0.85 -2.56 -18.64
CA ARG A 160 2.24 -2.29 -18.28
C ARG A 160 2.30 -1.64 -16.87
N PRO A 161 3.34 -1.89 -16.08
CA PRO A 161 3.65 -1.09 -14.90
C PRO A 161 3.93 0.36 -15.34
N ILE A 162 3.59 1.25 -14.60
CA ILE A 162 2.66 1.70 -13.63
C ILE A 162 1.35 2.01 -14.37
N ALA A 163 0.26 1.34 -14.01
CA ALA A 163 -0.99 1.49 -14.72
C ALA A 163 -1.93 2.47 -14.00
N GLY A 164 -2.64 3.27 -14.78
CA GLY A 164 -3.54 4.27 -14.22
C GLY A 164 -3.76 5.47 -15.11
N GLY A 165 -4.35 6.49 -14.55
CA GLY A 165 -4.61 7.80 -15.15
C GLY A 165 -5.77 8.51 -14.49
N ALA A 166 -5.87 9.79 -14.74
CA ALA A 166 -6.94 10.65 -14.23
C ALA A 166 -7.09 10.64 -12.69
N GLY A 167 -5.96 10.51 -11.98
CA GLY A 167 -5.92 10.47 -10.51
C GLY A 167 -6.09 9.08 -9.92
N LYS A 168 -5.99 8.01 -10.73
CA LYS A 168 -6.10 6.62 -10.25
C LYS A 168 -4.93 5.77 -10.70
N ILE A 169 -4.45 4.91 -9.79
CA ILE A 169 -3.39 3.93 -10.07
C ILE A 169 -3.82 2.55 -9.60
N TRP A 170 -3.47 1.54 -10.37
CA TRP A 170 -3.65 0.13 -10.01
C TRP A 170 -2.39 -0.68 -10.28
N SER A 171 -2.23 -1.74 -9.51
CA SER A 171 -1.15 -2.71 -9.67
C SER A 171 -1.40 -3.64 -10.85
N THR A 172 -0.33 -4.15 -11.45
CA THR A 172 -0.38 -5.04 -12.61
C THR A 172 0.22 -6.40 -12.31
N LEU A 173 -0.14 -7.42 -13.09
CA LEU A 173 0.37 -8.77 -12.96
C LEU A 173 1.90 -8.82 -13.01
N ARG A 174 2.49 -7.98 -13.88
CA ARG A 174 3.94 -7.85 -13.99
C ARG A 174 4.58 -7.33 -12.71
N GLN A 175 3.99 -6.33 -12.07
CA GLN A 175 4.51 -5.80 -10.80
C GLN A 175 4.49 -6.85 -9.70
N TYR A 176 3.46 -7.67 -9.61
CA TYR A 176 3.40 -8.76 -8.64
C TYR A 176 4.47 -9.84 -8.90
N SER A 177 4.67 -10.21 -10.16
CA SER A 177 5.72 -11.14 -10.55
C SER A 177 7.12 -10.60 -10.23
N ASP A 178 7.40 -9.38 -10.66
CA ASP A 178 8.70 -8.73 -10.45
C ASP A 178 9.00 -8.55 -8.95
N LEU A 179 7.98 -8.27 -8.12
CA LEU A 179 8.14 -8.20 -6.66
C LEU A 179 8.57 -9.55 -6.07
N ILE A 180 7.87 -10.63 -6.44
CA ILE A 180 8.25 -11.97 -5.99
C ILE A 180 9.68 -12.29 -6.40
N GLU A 181 10.05 -12.07 -7.68
CA GLU A 181 11.40 -12.28 -8.16
C GLU A 181 12.44 -11.43 -7.43
N THR A 182 12.10 -10.20 -7.05
CA THR A 182 12.98 -9.30 -6.31
C THR A 182 13.27 -9.87 -4.93
N ILE A 183 12.24 -10.33 -4.22
CA ILE A 183 12.39 -10.87 -2.87
C ILE A 183 13.00 -12.26 -2.86
N GLU A 184 12.74 -13.10 -3.87
CA GLU A 184 13.40 -14.43 -3.99
C GLU A 184 14.92 -14.36 -4.16
N LYS A 185 15.47 -13.18 -4.55
CA LYS A 185 16.92 -12.93 -4.61
C LYS A 185 17.52 -12.52 -3.27
N GLU A 186 16.69 -12.13 -2.31
CA GLU A 186 17.15 -11.74 -0.99
C GLU A 186 17.52 -12.99 -0.15
N PRO A 187 18.58 -12.93 0.66
CA PRO A 187 18.96 -14.06 1.51
C PRO A 187 17.88 -14.42 2.54
N ASP A 188 17.63 -15.72 2.73
CA ASP A 188 16.60 -16.26 3.64
C ASP A 188 16.83 -16.00 5.14
N ASN A 189 18.02 -15.58 5.53
CA ASN A 189 18.44 -15.44 6.94
C ASN A 189 18.27 -14.04 7.52
N LEU A 190 17.44 -13.24 6.91
CA LEU A 190 17.20 -11.86 7.33
C LEU A 190 15.99 -11.79 8.23
N GLY A 191 16.18 -11.33 9.42
CA GLY A 191 15.25 -10.88 10.43
C GLY A 191 13.75 -10.93 10.10
N VAL A 192 13.10 -9.78 10.21
CA VAL A 192 11.64 -9.63 10.00
C VAL A 192 11.35 -9.12 8.59
N HIS A 193 10.49 -9.80 7.84
CA HIS A 193 10.04 -9.40 6.51
C HIS A 193 8.70 -8.68 6.59
N ILE A 194 8.64 -7.44 6.11
CA ILE A 194 7.42 -6.61 6.07
C ILE A 194 7.04 -6.34 4.61
N CYS A 195 5.89 -6.87 4.20
CA CYS A 195 5.29 -6.61 2.91
C CYS A 195 4.26 -5.48 3.04
N VAL A 196 4.50 -4.35 2.38
CA VAL A 196 3.60 -3.20 2.38
C VAL A 196 2.75 -3.22 1.11
N SER A 197 1.44 -3.13 1.25
CA SER A 197 0.53 -3.03 0.11
C SER A 197 -0.59 -2.04 0.42
N HIS A 198 -1.03 -1.26 -0.58
CA HIS A 198 -2.17 -0.39 -0.33
C HIS A 198 -3.45 -1.20 -0.11
N VAL A 199 -3.68 -2.21 -0.95
CA VAL A 199 -4.84 -3.12 -0.82
C VAL A 199 -4.58 -4.19 0.23
N SER A 200 -5.56 -4.39 1.11
CA SER A 200 -5.47 -5.40 2.18
C SER A 200 -5.46 -6.84 1.64
N PRO A 201 -4.47 -7.66 2.02
CA PRO A 201 -4.47 -9.10 1.76
C PRO A 201 -5.73 -9.80 2.28
N GLY A 202 -6.29 -9.36 3.39
CA GLY A 202 -7.52 -9.92 3.95
C GLY A 202 -8.76 -9.73 3.07
N LYS A 203 -8.76 -8.69 2.22
CA LYS A 203 -9.82 -8.44 1.23
C LYS A 203 -9.58 -9.18 -0.09
N GLU A 204 -8.30 -9.25 -0.51
CA GLU A 204 -7.91 -9.77 -1.81
C GLU A 204 -6.99 -11.00 -1.70
N PRO A 205 -7.54 -12.21 -1.84
CA PRO A 205 -6.77 -13.46 -1.71
C PRO A 205 -5.58 -13.57 -2.68
N PHE A 206 -5.60 -12.88 -3.81
CA PHE A 206 -4.47 -12.80 -4.72
C PHE A 206 -3.29 -12.02 -4.10
N VAL A 207 -3.57 -10.93 -3.41
CA VAL A 207 -2.55 -10.13 -2.69
C VAL A 207 -2.00 -10.92 -1.50
N GLU A 208 -2.86 -11.67 -0.80
CA GLU A 208 -2.47 -12.61 0.24
C GLU A 208 -1.49 -13.67 -0.28
N LEU A 209 -1.77 -14.23 -1.46
CA LEU A 209 -0.88 -15.20 -2.10
C LEU A 209 0.51 -14.59 -2.39
N VAL A 210 0.55 -13.34 -2.87
CA VAL A 210 1.83 -12.65 -3.11
C VAL A 210 2.61 -12.45 -1.81
N ALA A 211 1.95 -12.03 -0.73
CA ALA A 211 2.58 -11.90 0.59
C ALA A 211 3.14 -13.24 1.09
N ALA A 212 2.39 -14.34 0.91
CA ALA A 212 2.87 -15.69 1.23
C ALA A 212 4.08 -16.09 0.38
N ARG A 213 4.08 -15.76 -0.91
CA ARG A 213 5.18 -16.04 -1.86
C ARG A 213 6.45 -15.29 -1.50
N THR A 214 6.35 -14.07 -1.00
CA THR A 214 7.47 -13.24 -0.57
C THR A 214 7.90 -13.53 0.88
N ARG A 215 7.32 -14.55 1.52
CA ARG A 215 7.63 -14.97 2.90
C ARG A 215 7.49 -13.85 3.93
N ALA A 216 6.47 -13.00 3.76
CA ALA A 216 6.20 -11.94 4.72
C ALA A 216 5.90 -12.52 6.11
N ASP A 217 6.52 -11.97 7.15
CA ASP A 217 6.14 -12.17 8.54
C ASP A 217 4.98 -11.24 8.91
N PHE A 218 5.00 -10.02 8.35
CA PHE A 218 3.95 -9.03 8.50
C PHE A 218 3.55 -8.45 7.15
N THR A 219 2.25 -8.18 7.00
CA THR A 219 1.76 -7.27 5.95
C THR A 219 1.23 -6.02 6.59
N VAL A 220 1.52 -4.87 5.98
CA VAL A 220 0.98 -3.56 6.38
C VAL A 220 0.18 -3.02 5.22
N SER A 221 -1.09 -2.71 5.45
CA SER A 221 -1.98 -2.22 4.39
C SER A 221 -2.94 -1.14 4.89
N GLY A 222 -3.42 -0.33 3.95
CA GLY A 222 -4.44 0.70 4.14
C GLY A 222 -5.72 0.42 3.39
N HIS A 223 -6.28 1.46 2.75
CA HIS A 223 -7.49 1.37 1.91
C HIS A 223 -8.71 0.81 2.65
N MET A 224 -8.80 1.04 3.94
CA MET A 224 -9.89 0.54 4.78
C MET A 224 -11.08 1.49 4.83
N GLY A 225 -10.82 2.79 4.74
CA GLY A 225 -11.83 3.85 4.70
C GLY A 225 -12.63 4.06 6.00
N ALA A 226 -12.47 3.20 6.99
CA ALA A 226 -13.13 3.33 8.29
C ALA A 226 -12.09 3.52 9.39
N PRO A 227 -12.43 4.15 10.53
CA PRO A 227 -11.50 4.35 11.65
C PRO A 227 -11.23 3.04 12.39
N THR A 228 -10.73 2.03 11.67
CA THR A 228 -10.54 0.68 12.18
C THR A 228 -9.12 0.22 11.92
N CYS A 229 -8.38 -0.11 12.97
CA CYS A 229 -7.12 -0.83 12.88
C CYS A 229 -7.34 -2.28 13.29
N MET A 230 -6.97 -3.23 12.42
CA MET A 230 -7.18 -4.66 12.64
C MET A 230 -5.89 -5.43 12.43
N ILE A 231 -5.62 -6.37 13.34
CA ILE A 231 -4.49 -7.29 13.28
C ILE A 231 -5.02 -8.71 13.35
N TRP A 232 -4.65 -9.58 12.40
CA TRP A 232 -5.08 -10.97 12.38
C TRP A 232 -4.12 -11.88 11.59
N ASN A 233 -4.31 -13.18 11.74
CA ASN A 233 -3.71 -14.21 10.89
C ASN A 233 -4.37 -14.25 9.49
N PRO A 234 -3.82 -14.99 8.52
CA PRO A 234 -4.40 -15.09 7.19
C PRO A 234 -5.89 -15.38 7.21
N PHE A 235 -6.68 -14.50 6.60
CA PHE A 235 -8.15 -14.52 6.49
C PHE A 235 -8.92 -14.62 7.82
N ALA A 236 -8.27 -14.55 8.97
CA ALA A 236 -8.89 -14.75 10.29
C ALA A 236 -9.68 -16.07 10.41
N ILE A 237 -9.20 -17.14 9.77
CA ILE A 237 -9.83 -18.46 9.77
C ILE A 237 -8.92 -19.52 10.41
N SER A 238 -9.53 -20.56 10.98
CA SER A 238 -8.84 -21.61 11.72
C SER A 238 -8.52 -22.86 10.90
N SER A 239 -8.96 -22.94 9.64
CA SER A 239 -8.75 -24.09 8.75
C SER A 239 -7.68 -23.78 7.70
N VAL A 240 -6.60 -24.57 7.70
CA VAL A 240 -5.53 -24.49 6.68
C VAL A 240 -6.12 -24.79 5.28
N GLU A 241 -6.98 -25.78 5.20
CA GLU A 241 -7.64 -26.20 3.94
C GLU A 241 -8.51 -25.07 3.37
N GLU A 242 -9.18 -24.34 4.23
CA GLU A 242 -9.99 -23.18 3.82
C GLU A 242 -9.09 -22.03 3.36
N ALA A 243 -8.01 -21.72 4.08
CA ALA A 243 -7.06 -20.71 3.68
C ALA A 243 -6.43 -21.03 2.31
N MET A 244 -5.98 -22.27 2.12
CA MET A 244 -5.45 -22.76 0.84
C MET A 244 -6.46 -22.61 -0.29
N ARG A 245 -7.72 -23.00 -0.05
CA ARG A 245 -8.81 -22.86 -1.03
C ARG A 245 -9.05 -21.40 -1.42
N ARG A 246 -8.98 -20.47 -0.48
CA ARG A 246 -9.17 -19.05 -0.75
C ARG A 246 -8.02 -18.49 -1.60
N LEU A 247 -6.77 -18.86 -1.34
CA LEU A 247 -5.64 -18.45 -2.18
C LEU A 247 -5.80 -18.97 -3.61
N GLN A 248 -6.11 -20.25 -3.78
CA GLN A 248 -6.32 -20.86 -5.09
C GLN A 248 -7.49 -20.20 -5.83
N HIS A 249 -8.61 -19.99 -5.16
CA HIS A 249 -9.78 -19.35 -5.74
C HIS A 249 -9.49 -17.91 -6.17
N GLY A 250 -8.77 -17.13 -5.36
CA GLY A 250 -8.35 -15.77 -5.70
C GLY A 250 -7.46 -15.72 -6.96
N LEU A 251 -6.52 -16.65 -7.07
CA LEU A 251 -5.69 -16.81 -8.26
C LEU A 251 -6.52 -17.17 -9.50
N GLU A 252 -7.39 -18.17 -9.38
CA GLU A 252 -8.25 -18.63 -10.49
C GLU A 252 -9.21 -17.54 -10.97
N GLN A 253 -9.80 -16.79 -10.04
CA GLN A 253 -10.65 -15.65 -10.38
C GLN A 253 -9.86 -14.57 -11.10
N ALA A 254 -8.72 -14.16 -10.56
CA ALA A 254 -7.87 -13.13 -11.18
C ALA A 254 -7.47 -13.56 -12.61
N ARG A 255 -7.07 -14.82 -12.79
CA ARG A 255 -6.71 -15.38 -14.09
C ARG A 255 -7.90 -15.38 -15.05
N LYS A 256 -9.04 -15.96 -14.64
CA LYS A 256 -10.25 -16.08 -15.46
C LYS A 256 -10.78 -14.71 -15.92
N GLU A 257 -10.90 -13.78 -14.98
CA GLU A 257 -11.43 -12.45 -15.29
C GLU A 257 -10.45 -11.61 -16.14
N SER A 258 -9.14 -11.84 -15.99
CA SER A 258 -8.13 -11.06 -16.73
C SER A 258 -7.87 -11.60 -18.13
N LEU A 259 -7.90 -12.90 -18.34
CA LEU A 259 -7.68 -13.50 -19.65
C LEU A 259 -8.93 -13.46 -20.54
N GLY A 260 -10.12 -13.60 -19.96
CA GLY A 260 -11.37 -13.64 -20.72
C GLY A 260 -11.31 -14.66 -21.84
N ASP A 261 -12.00 -14.35 -22.97
CA ASP A 261 -11.97 -15.15 -24.20
C ASP A 261 -10.85 -14.71 -25.19
N SER A 262 -10.01 -13.73 -24.80
CA SER A 262 -9.00 -13.15 -25.71
C SER A 262 -7.71 -13.96 -25.70
N ARG A 263 -7.34 -14.56 -26.85
CA ARG A 263 -6.12 -15.38 -27.05
C ARG A 263 -4.82 -14.58 -27.20
N SER A 264 -4.85 -13.25 -27.34
CA SER A 264 -3.68 -12.48 -27.77
C SER A 264 -2.61 -12.16 -26.71
N ASN A 265 -2.92 -12.33 -25.40
CA ASN A 265 -1.95 -12.15 -24.30
C ASN A 265 -1.92 -13.35 -23.34
N SER A 266 -2.43 -14.50 -23.78
CA SER A 266 -2.71 -15.61 -22.86
C SER A 266 -1.45 -16.33 -22.37
N GLU A 267 -0.48 -16.59 -23.26
CA GLU A 267 0.69 -17.45 -22.92
C GLU A 267 1.57 -16.81 -21.85
N TRP A 268 2.00 -15.56 -22.05
CA TRP A 268 2.78 -14.83 -21.03
C TRP A 268 2.03 -14.69 -19.72
N ALA A 269 0.77 -14.30 -19.75
CA ALA A 269 -0.01 -14.11 -18.55
C ALA A 269 -0.24 -15.44 -17.81
N ASP A 270 -0.46 -16.54 -18.54
CA ASP A 270 -0.59 -17.87 -18.00
C ASP A 270 0.69 -18.34 -17.29
N GLU A 271 1.85 -18.08 -17.87
CA GLU A 271 3.15 -18.36 -17.24
C GLU A 271 3.30 -17.58 -15.94
N VAL A 272 2.96 -16.28 -15.95
CA VAL A 272 3.07 -15.42 -14.77
C VAL A 272 2.07 -15.84 -13.68
N PHE A 273 0.80 -16.15 -14.02
CA PHE A 273 -0.14 -16.68 -13.05
C PHE A 273 0.33 -18.02 -12.45
N SER A 274 0.91 -18.88 -13.27
CA SER A 274 1.48 -20.15 -12.82
C SER A 274 2.69 -19.94 -11.90
N PHE A 275 3.52 -18.94 -12.17
CA PHE A 275 4.65 -18.57 -11.31
C PHE A 275 4.17 -18.04 -9.95
N ILE A 276 3.25 -17.08 -9.95
CA ILE A 276 2.67 -16.50 -8.72
C ILE A 276 1.94 -17.58 -7.91
N GLY A 277 1.24 -18.49 -8.57
CA GLY A 277 0.42 -19.54 -7.95
C GLY A 277 1.18 -20.65 -7.21
N ARG A 278 2.50 -20.59 -7.16
CA ARG A 278 3.32 -21.56 -6.42
C ARG A 278 3.24 -21.30 -4.92
N ILE A 279 2.17 -21.78 -4.28
CA ILE A 279 1.97 -21.60 -2.83
C ILE A 279 3.16 -22.22 -2.07
N PRO A 280 3.79 -21.50 -1.13
CA PRO A 280 4.91 -22.02 -0.34
C PRO A 280 4.52 -23.27 0.45
N LYS A 281 5.43 -24.26 0.47
CA LYS A 281 5.21 -25.57 1.11
C LYS A 281 5.97 -25.74 2.44
N ASP A 282 6.64 -24.69 2.90
CA ASP A 282 7.38 -24.72 4.18
C ASP A 282 6.39 -24.95 5.32
N MET A 283 6.64 -26.01 6.09
CA MET A 283 5.75 -26.46 7.15
C MET A 283 6.37 -26.24 8.52
N VAL A 284 5.65 -25.59 9.41
CA VAL A 284 6.03 -25.39 10.80
C VAL A 284 5.19 -26.25 11.75
N HIS A 285 5.76 -26.59 12.90
CA HIS A 285 5.07 -27.37 13.92
C HIS A 285 4.06 -26.50 14.67
N ILE A 286 2.80 -26.99 14.78
CA ILE A 286 1.70 -26.31 15.49
C ILE A 286 1.26 -27.05 16.77
N GLY A 287 2.11 -27.95 17.27
CA GLY A 287 1.85 -28.78 18.45
C GLY A 287 1.18 -30.12 18.15
N ARG A 288 1.22 -31.04 19.11
CA ARG A 288 0.65 -32.39 19.02
C ARG A 288 1.02 -33.16 17.75
N GLY A 289 2.23 -32.95 17.22
CA GLY A 289 2.72 -33.61 16.01
C GLY A 289 2.10 -33.09 14.69
N LYS A 290 1.26 -32.08 14.72
CA LYS A 290 0.66 -31.46 13.55
C LYS A 290 1.59 -30.39 12.96
N LYS A 291 1.48 -30.19 11.64
CA LYS A 291 2.19 -29.15 10.88
C LYS A 291 1.21 -28.30 10.09
N ALA A 292 1.54 -27.04 9.89
CA ALA A 292 0.83 -26.13 9.02
C ALA A 292 1.81 -25.33 8.15
N PRO A 293 1.40 -24.78 7.00
CA PRO A 293 2.23 -23.89 6.23
C PRO A 293 2.68 -22.68 7.07
N ARG A 294 3.97 -22.30 6.92
CA ARG A 294 4.55 -21.19 7.67
C ARG A 294 3.75 -19.90 7.49
N TRP A 295 3.44 -19.54 6.24
CA TRP A 295 2.66 -18.34 5.91
C TRP A 295 1.31 -18.30 6.63
N TYR A 296 0.61 -19.45 6.75
CA TYR A 296 -0.68 -19.53 7.45
C TYR A 296 -0.51 -19.35 8.98
N ARG A 297 0.58 -19.83 9.55
CA ARG A 297 0.78 -19.86 11.00
C ARG A 297 1.45 -18.59 11.54
N GLU A 298 2.41 -18.04 10.80
CA GLU A 298 3.33 -17.02 11.31
C GLU A 298 3.06 -15.63 10.71
N MET A 299 2.51 -15.53 9.49
CA MET A 299 2.20 -14.26 8.88
C MET A 299 1.06 -13.54 9.61
N THR A 300 1.27 -12.25 9.85
CA THR A 300 0.31 -11.38 10.55
C THR A 300 -0.03 -10.18 9.68
N HIS A 301 -1.33 -9.92 9.52
CA HIS A 301 -1.84 -8.78 8.76
C HIS A 301 -2.16 -7.61 9.67
N ILE A 302 -1.64 -6.42 9.33
CA ILE A 302 -1.93 -5.16 9.99
C ILE A 302 -2.65 -4.28 8.97
N ASN A 303 -3.92 -3.97 9.24
CA ASN A 303 -4.72 -3.08 8.40
C ASN A 303 -4.93 -1.78 9.13
N LEU A 304 -4.56 -0.69 8.48
CA LEU A 304 -4.55 0.64 9.05
C LEU A 304 -5.78 1.43 8.58
N PRO A 305 -6.34 2.28 9.43
CA PRO A 305 -7.33 3.26 9.02
C PRO A 305 -6.67 4.39 8.24
N ASP A 306 -7.48 5.33 7.76
CA ASP A 306 -7.00 6.63 7.30
C ASP A 306 -6.25 7.32 8.46
N ALA A 307 -5.12 7.94 8.15
CA ALA A 307 -4.18 8.45 9.14
C ALA A 307 -4.79 9.37 10.22
N PRO A 308 -5.77 10.25 9.92
CA PRO A 308 -6.42 11.04 10.97
C PRO A 308 -7.20 10.21 12.00
N ALA A 309 -7.58 8.98 11.65
CA ALA A 309 -8.37 8.11 12.54
C ALA A 309 -7.53 7.19 13.42
N GLY A 310 -6.26 6.99 13.09
CA GLY A 310 -5.38 6.16 13.91
C GLY A 310 -4.11 5.68 13.22
N TYR A 311 -3.25 5.04 14.01
CA TYR A 311 -1.96 4.51 13.56
C TYR A 311 -1.56 3.29 14.40
N ALA A 312 -0.51 2.62 14.00
CA ALA A 312 0.13 1.59 14.83
C ALA A 312 1.61 1.89 15.03
N VAL A 313 2.18 1.37 16.10
CA VAL A 313 3.62 1.40 16.39
C VAL A 313 4.11 -0.03 16.47
N MET A 314 5.20 -0.33 15.75
CA MET A 314 5.84 -1.65 15.75
C MET A 314 7.26 -1.53 16.28
N ASP A 315 7.52 -2.17 17.42
CA ASP A 315 8.86 -2.34 17.96
C ASP A 315 9.48 -3.65 17.47
N VAL A 316 10.69 -3.58 16.94
CA VAL A 316 11.45 -4.75 16.47
C VAL A 316 12.80 -4.82 17.19
N GLU A 317 13.03 -5.95 17.90
CA GLU A 317 14.30 -6.26 18.55
C GLU A 317 14.76 -7.66 18.13
N GLY A 318 15.77 -7.73 17.27
CA GLY A 318 16.16 -9.00 16.62
C GLY A 318 15.00 -9.55 15.77
N THR A 319 14.45 -10.70 16.15
CA THR A 319 13.25 -11.31 15.56
C THR A 319 11.99 -11.13 16.42
N SER A 320 12.11 -10.50 17.59
CA SER A 320 10.98 -10.19 18.45
C SER A 320 10.28 -8.93 18.00
N THR A 321 8.96 -8.97 17.96
CA THR A 321 8.13 -7.86 17.53
C THR A 321 7.02 -7.58 18.53
N ALA A 322 6.73 -6.30 18.77
CA ALA A 322 5.57 -5.85 19.54
C ALA A 322 4.81 -4.81 18.72
N ILE A 323 3.48 -4.87 18.74
CA ILE A 323 2.63 -3.95 18.00
C ILE A 323 1.63 -3.32 18.95
N GLN A 324 1.56 -2.00 18.90
CA GLN A 324 0.58 -1.20 19.63
C GLN A 324 -0.24 -0.40 18.63
N THR A 325 -1.56 -0.39 18.75
CA THR A 325 -2.46 0.40 17.91
C THR A 325 -3.01 1.59 18.69
N SER A 326 -3.16 2.70 18.01
CA SER A 326 -3.84 3.89 18.50
C SER A 326 -5.03 4.19 17.60
N THR A 327 -6.20 4.40 18.20
CA THR A 327 -7.45 4.76 17.51
C THR A 327 -7.95 6.15 17.92
N SER A 328 -7.14 6.89 18.67
CA SER A 328 -7.50 8.28 18.99
C SER A 328 -7.36 9.11 17.73
N PRO A 329 -8.42 9.79 17.29
CA PRO A 329 -8.29 10.74 16.21
C PRO A 329 -7.29 11.82 16.63
N LEU A 330 -6.42 12.21 15.71
CA LEU A 330 -5.57 13.40 15.84
C LEU A 330 -6.41 14.66 15.64
N THR A 331 -7.64 14.66 16.12
CA THR A 331 -8.47 15.84 16.07
C THR A 331 -7.95 16.80 17.12
N ALA A 332 -7.35 17.87 16.64
CA ALA A 332 -7.21 19.09 17.39
C ALA A 332 -8.61 19.65 17.72
#